data_539de8eed0de4eaf82eb93542f60633c
#
_entry.id   539de8eed0de4eaf82eb93542f60633c
#
_cell.length_a   1.000
_cell.length_b   1.000
_cell.length_c   1.000
_cell.angle_alpha   90.00
_cell.angle_beta   90.00
_cell.angle_gamma   90.00
#
_symmetry.space_group_name_H-M   'P 1'
#
loop_
_entity.id
_entity.type
_entity.pdbx_description
1 polymer ?
#
loop_
_entity_poly.entity_id
_entity_poly.type
_entity_poly.pdbx_seq_one_letter_code
_entity_poly.pdbx_strand_id
1 'polypeptide(L)'
;MMIKPRFRRRATPKSINTVFQPPGTISYVGEQRTEEVTTETILYNEHEFSQQEGILLDRLEDDQVNWYNIDGVHDINLLERVGDKFNIHPLLLEDIANTTQRPKTEFYPEGIYQCIKMISYDATHHELMDEQVSILLTQHAVLTFQEKTGDVFESIRERIANSRGRIRTSGNDYLFYALMDSIIDHYFVAIEQIGEYLNNLEDEIFDEPDKESLEKVQKNKRLLLTLRRAIYPLRESISRLLKEESPFMDNQIKSYLQDAYDHCIQIIETVESYREINAGLRDMYLSSVSHKMNQIMQVLTIMSSIFIPMTFLAGIYGMNFEHIPELTWEHGYRYFWIMCGIMFISLLGFFKWKKWL
;
A
#
# COMPACT_ATOMS: atom_id res chain seq x y z
N MET A 1 -10.68 -27.88 2.19
CA MET A 1 -11.50 -27.13 1.21
C MET A 1 -10.69 -25.88 0.84
N MET A 2 -9.94 -25.94 -0.27
CA MET A 2 -9.04 -24.87 -0.68
C MET A 2 -9.86 -23.69 -1.22
N ILE A 3 -9.88 -22.59 -0.50
CA ILE A 3 -10.41 -21.32 -0.99
C ILE A 3 -9.36 -20.75 -1.95
N LYS A 4 -9.63 -20.81 -3.25
CA LYS A 4 -8.79 -20.15 -4.26
C LYS A 4 -8.80 -18.63 -3.98
N PRO A 5 -7.63 -17.96 -3.90
CA PRO A 5 -7.60 -16.51 -3.78
C PRO A 5 -8.31 -15.91 -5.00
N ARG A 6 -9.37 -15.12 -4.76
CA ARG A 6 -9.97 -14.27 -5.78
C ARG A 6 -8.92 -13.23 -6.17
N PHE A 7 -8.24 -13.44 -7.29
CA PHE A 7 -7.49 -12.38 -7.94
C PHE A 7 -8.49 -11.25 -8.23
N ARG A 8 -8.40 -10.15 -7.47
CA ARG A 8 -9.08 -8.91 -7.83
C ARG A 8 -8.62 -8.55 -9.25
N ARG A 9 -9.57 -8.55 -10.19
CA ARG A 9 -9.34 -8.09 -11.55
C ARG A 9 -8.82 -6.65 -11.45
N ARG A 10 -7.66 -6.39 -12.04
CA ARG A 10 -7.22 -5.02 -12.36
C ARG A 10 -8.38 -4.30 -13.02
N ALA A 11 -8.61 -3.03 -12.65
CA ALA A 11 -9.49 -2.16 -13.39
C ALA A 11 -9.21 -2.36 -14.88
N THR A 12 -10.23 -2.76 -15.62
CA THR A 12 -10.12 -2.91 -17.07
C THR A 12 -9.80 -1.53 -17.64
N PRO A 13 -8.73 -1.38 -18.44
CA PRO A 13 -8.57 -0.15 -19.19
C PRO A 13 -9.86 0.13 -19.95
N LYS A 14 -10.22 1.41 -20.14
CA LYS A 14 -11.42 1.94 -20.80
C LYS A 14 -12.14 0.85 -21.59
N SER A 15 -13.38 0.54 -21.24
CA SER A 15 -14.11 -0.49 -21.99
C SER A 15 -14.05 -0.10 -23.47
N ILE A 16 -13.99 -1.09 -24.37
CA ILE A 16 -13.93 -0.83 -25.84
C ILE A 16 -15.04 0.16 -26.27
N ASN A 17 -16.15 0.18 -25.55
CA ASN A 17 -17.27 1.09 -25.80
C ASN A 17 -16.97 2.57 -25.48
N THR A 18 -16.03 2.88 -24.58
CA THR A 18 -15.67 4.27 -24.24
C THR A 18 -14.58 4.85 -25.15
N VAL A 19 -13.82 4.01 -25.85
CA VAL A 19 -12.71 4.44 -26.74
C VAL A 19 -13.23 5.17 -27.99
N PHE A 20 -14.48 4.94 -28.40
CA PHE A 20 -15.08 5.51 -29.62
C PHE A 20 -16.15 6.55 -29.35
N GLN A 21 -16.37 6.99 -28.10
CA GLN A 21 -17.30 8.05 -27.77
C GLN A 21 -16.71 9.43 -28.07
N PRO A 22 -17.54 10.40 -28.49
CA PRO A 22 -17.08 11.78 -28.64
C PRO A 22 -16.49 12.32 -27.33
N PRO A 23 -15.44 13.17 -27.38
CA PRO A 23 -14.92 13.83 -26.18
C PRO A 23 -16.02 14.61 -25.45
N GLY A 24 -16.02 14.54 -24.11
CA GLY A 24 -17.06 15.17 -23.29
C GLY A 24 -18.34 14.36 -23.10
N THR A 25 -18.38 13.09 -23.60
CA THR A 25 -19.46 12.16 -23.26
C THR A 25 -19.21 11.61 -21.85
N ILE A 26 -20.08 11.98 -20.91
CA ILE A 26 -19.96 11.53 -19.53
C ILE A 26 -20.38 10.06 -19.47
N SER A 27 -19.44 9.20 -19.08
CA SER A 27 -19.70 7.78 -18.85
C SER A 27 -18.86 7.30 -17.67
N TYR A 28 -19.51 6.56 -16.77
CA TYR A 28 -18.80 5.99 -15.63
C TYR A 28 -17.79 4.93 -16.07
N VAL A 29 -16.53 5.12 -15.66
CA VAL A 29 -15.43 4.18 -15.92
C VAL A 29 -14.76 3.84 -14.58
N GLY A 30 -15.00 2.64 -14.09
CA GLY A 30 -14.45 2.19 -12.82
C GLY A 30 -15.19 0.98 -12.27
N GLU A 31 -14.89 0.61 -11.05
CA GLU A 31 -15.62 -0.39 -10.29
C GLU A 31 -16.62 0.33 -9.37
N GLN A 32 -17.91 0.10 -9.55
CA GLN A 32 -18.92 0.71 -8.68
C GLN A 32 -18.74 0.18 -7.25
N ARG A 33 -18.44 1.06 -6.32
CA ARG A 33 -18.07 0.74 -4.92
C ARG A 33 -19.19 1.00 -3.92
N THR A 34 -20.22 1.75 -4.32
CA THR A 34 -21.44 1.99 -3.55
C THR A 34 -22.67 1.82 -4.42
N GLU A 35 -23.79 1.41 -3.82
CA GLU A 35 -25.07 1.31 -4.52
C GLU A 35 -25.83 2.64 -4.47
N GLU A 36 -25.76 3.33 -3.33
CA GLU A 36 -26.44 4.60 -3.12
C GLU A 36 -25.45 5.76 -3.21
N VAL A 37 -25.91 6.86 -3.81
CA VAL A 37 -25.17 8.12 -3.83
C VAL A 37 -25.60 8.93 -2.62
N THR A 38 -24.62 9.32 -1.81
CA THR A 38 -24.84 10.22 -0.69
C THR A 38 -24.23 11.59 -1.01
N THR A 39 -24.88 12.61 -0.55
CA THR A 39 -24.44 13.99 -0.77
C THR A 39 -24.57 14.79 0.51
N GLU A 40 -23.65 15.70 0.72
CA GLU A 40 -23.60 16.54 1.89
C GLU A 40 -23.31 17.98 1.46
N THR A 41 -23.97 18.94 2.09
CA THR A 41 -23.71 20.36 1.92
C THR A 41 -23.26 20.96 3.24
N ILE A 42 -22.09 21.58 3.25
CA ILE A 42 -21.51 22.27 4.40
C ILE A 42 -21.33 23.75 4.01
N LEU A 43 -22.01 24.61 4.75
CA LEU A 43 -21.95 26.07 4.57
C LEU A 43 -21.36 26.68 5.84
N TYR A 44 -20.37 27.55 5.68
CA TYR A 44 -19.79 28.19 6.87
C TYR A 44 -19.14 29.53 6.57
N ASN A 45 -19.10 30.37 7.59
CA ASN A 45 -18.27 31.56 7.68
C ASN A 45 -17.74 31.72 9.10
N GLU A 46 -17.18 32.86 9.44
CA GLU A 46 -16.65 33.12 10.80
C GLU A 46 -17.71 32.93 11.90
N HIS A 47 -18.99 33.24 11.62
CA HIS A 47 -20.06 33.30 12.60
C HIS A 47 -21.04 32.13 12.52
N GLU A 48 -21.30 31.62 11.32
CA GLU A 48 -22.33 30.64 11.04
C GLU A 48 -21.78 29.33 10.49
N PHE A 49 -22.46 28.24 10.78
CA PHE A 49 -22.16 26.89 10.29
C PHE A 49 -23.45 26.12 10.10
N SER A 50 -23.57 25.48 8.96
CA SER A 50 -24.68 24.59 8.63
C SER A 50 -24.13 23.35 7.91
N GLN A 51 -24.57 22.17 8.32
CA GLN A 51 -24.26 20.90 7.72
C GLN A 51 -25.55 20.14 7.50
N GLN A 52 -25.81 19.70 6.27
CA GLN A 52 -27.06 19.07 5.89
C GLN A 52 -26.80 17.94 4.89
N GLU A 53 -27.54 16.84 5.05
CA GLU A 53 -27.57 15.80 4.00
C GLU A 53 -28.33 16.35 2.77
N GLY A 54 -27.81 15.97 1.60
CA GLY A 54 -28.33 16.43 0.31
C GLY A 54 -27.57 17.60 -0.28
N ILE A 55 -27.67 17.75 -1.60
CA ILE A 55 -27.11 18.90 -2.33
C ILE A 55 -28.13 20.01 -2.42
N LEU A 56 -27.84 21.13 -1.77
CA LEU A 56 -28.61 22.35 -1.86
C LEU A 56 -28.08 23.25 -2.98
N LEU A 57 -28.26 22.85 -4.24
CA LEU A 57 -27.74 23.58 -5.39
C LEU A 57 -28.33 24.99 -5.52
N ASP A 58 -29.50 25.27 -4.95
CA ASP A 58 -30.18 26.57 -5.02
C ASP A 58 -29.68 27.58 -3.97
N ARG A 59 -28.83 27.16 -3.05
CA ARG A 59 -28.30 27.96 -1.94
C ARG A 59 -26.80 28.22 -2.12
N LEU A 60 -26.43 29.07 -3.05
CA LEU A 60 -25.11 29.66 -3.14
C LEU A 60 -25.14 30.99 -2.38
N GLU A 61 -24.45 31.09 -1.26
CA GLU A 61 -24.34 32.32 -0.48
C GLU A 61 -22.93 32.90 -0.69
N ASP A 62 -22.85 34.11 -1.23
CA ASP A 62 -21.57 34.75 -1.61
C ASP A 62 -20.69 35.08 -0.39
N ASP A 63 -21.29 35.22 0.80
CA ASP A 63 -20.59 35.55 2.05
C ASP A 63 -20.13 34.32 2.85
N GLN A 64 -20.24 33.10 2.30
CA GLN A 64 -19.90 31.85 2.96
C GLN A 64 -19.02 30.98 2.07
N VAL A 65 -18.25 30.11 2.72
CA VAL A 65 -17.61 28.96 2.06
C VAL A 65 -18.65 27.87 1.88
N ASN A 66 -18.83 27.44 0.63
CA ASN A 66 -19.78 26.40 0.27
C ASN A 66 -19.01 25.13 -0.10
N TRP A 67 -19.18 24.08 0.68
CA TRP A 67 -18.59 22.76 0.38
C TRP A 67 -19.68 21.74 0.07
N TYR A 68 -19.61 21.18 -1.13
CA TYR A 68 -20.49 20.13 -1.60
C TYR A 68 -19.72 18.84 -1.71
N ASN A 69 -20.04 17.86 -0.85
CA ASN A 69 -19.44 16.54 -0.89
C ASN A 69 -20.40 15.54 -1.57
N ILE A 70 -19.86 14.77 -2.53
CA ILE A 70 -20.63 13.84 -3.36
C ILE A 70 -19.92 12.49 -3.32
N ASP A 71 -20.57 11.49 -2.72
CA ASP A 71 -20.09 10.12 -2.65
C ASP A 71 -20.89 9.24 -3.62
N GLY A 72 -20.22 8.70 -4.64
CA GLY A 72 -20.83 7.89 -5.67
C GLY A 72 -20.91 8.59 -7.02
N VAL A 73 -19.78 8.69 -7.73
CA VAL A 73 -19.67 9.32 -9.06
C VAL A 73 -20.25 8.49 -10.21
N HIS A 74 -20.97 7.41 -9.92
CA HIS A 74 -21.62 6.56 -10.92
C HIS A 74 -22.99 7.09 -11.36
N ASP A 75 -23.61 8.04 -10.62
CA ASP A 75 -24.84 8.71 -11.01
C ASP A 75 -24.54 9.86 -11.98
N ILE A 76 -24.60 9.56 -13.27
CA ILE A 76 -24.35 10.52 -14.34
C ILE A 76 -25.36 11.67 -14.33
N ASN A 77 -26.64 11.40 -13.99
CA ASN A 77 -27.67 12.45 -13.97
C ASN A 77 -27.37 13.49 -12.86
N LEU A 78 -26.85 13.03 -11.72
CA LEU A 78 -26.41 13.94 -10.67
C LEU A 78 -25.20 14.77 -11.12
N LEU A 79 -24.21 14.14 -11.74
CA LEU A 79 -23.02 14.83 -12.26
C LEU A 79 -23.38 15.87 -13.32
N GLU A 80 -24.32 15.58 -14.24
CA GLU A 80 -24.81 16.52 -15.22
C GLU A 80 -25.51 17.72 -14.55
N ARG A 81 -26.39 17.49 -13.58
CA ARG A 81 -27.04 18.56 -12.81
C ARG A 81 -26.08 19.48 -12.09
N VAL A 82 -25.05 18.90 -11.46
CA VAL A 82 -23.96 19.63 -10.81
C VAL A 82 -23.15 20.40 -11.86
N GLY A 83 -22.86 19.75 -12.98
CA GLY A 83 -22.17 20.35 -14.11
C GLY A 83 -22.89 21.60 -14.66
N ASP A 84 -24.19 21.51 -14.88
CA ASP A 84 -25.02 22.63 -15.36
C ASP A 84 -25.03 23.78 -14.34
N LYS A 85 -25.16 23.46 -13.04
CA LYS A 85 -25.24 24.49 -11.99
C LYS A 85 -23.95 25.29 -11.83
N PHE A 86 -22.81 24.62 -11.87
CA PHE A 86 -21.48 25.23 -11.67
C PHE A 86 -20.77 25.52 -12.99
N ASN A 87 -21.46 25.37 -14.13
CA ASN A 87 -20.92 25.54 -15.47
C ASN A 87 -19.65 24.74 -15.72
N ILE A 88 -19.59 23.48 -15.20
CA ILE A 88 -18.41 22.62 -15.29
C ILE A 88 -18.23 22.13 -16.73
N HIS A 89 -17.02 22.26 -17.25
CA HIS A 89 -16.71 21.80 -18.60
C HIS A 89 -16.98 20.28 -18.77
N PRO A 90 -17.65 19.83 -19.87
CA PRO A 90 -18.01 18.42 -20.08
C PRO A 90 -16.81 17.44 -20.00
N LEU A 91 -15.62 17.83 -20.45
CA LEU A 91 -14.40 17.02 -20.30
C LEU A 91 -14.00 16.81 -18.84
N LEU A 92 -14.26 17.78 -17.99
CA LEU A 92 -14.01 17.65 -16.56
C LEU A 92 -15.00 16.68 -15.90
N LEU A 93 -16.27 16.72 -16.28
CA LEU A 93 -17.26 15.74 -15.82
C LEU A 93 -16.92 14.31 -16.30
N GLU A 94 -16.40 14.17 -17.53
CA GLU A 94 -15.86 12.89 -18.03
C GLU A 94 -14.70 12.40 -17.13
N ASP A 95 -13.79 13.28 -16.72
CA ASP A 95 -12.67 12.95 -15.86
C ASP A 95 -13.09 12.59 -14.43
N ILE A 96 -14.09 13.26 -13.87
CA ILE A 96 -14.70 12.94 -12.58
C ILE A 96 -15.36 11.55 -12.62
N ALA A 97 -16.11 11.25 -13.68
CA ALA A 97 -16.76 9.95 -13.86
C ALA A 97 -15.79 8.79 -14.16
N ASN A 98 -14.53 9.11 -14.51
CA ASN A 98 -13.50 8.15 -14.80
C ASN A 98 -12.56 7.97 -13.60
N THR A 99 -12.83 6.99 -12.75
CA THR A 99 -12.09 6.77 -11.50
C THR A 99 -10.70 6.11 -11.68
N THR A 100 -10.24 5.94 -12.94
CA THR A 100 -8.92 5.40 -13.25
C THR A 100 -7.87 6.47 -13.57
N GLN A 101 -8.17 7.72 -13.33
CA GLN A 101 -7.28 8.85 -13.60
C GLN A 101 -6.03 8.81 -12.70
N ARG A 102 -4.96 9.42 -13.20
CA ARG A 102 -3.77 9.72 -12.39
C ARG A 102 -3.98 11.05 -11.67
N PRO A 103 -3.37 11.25 -10.50
CA PRO A 103 -3.35 12.56 -9.88
C PRO A 103 -2.89 13.63 -10.88
N LYS A 104 -3.68 14.72 -10.98
CA LYS A 104 -3.42 15.84 -11.89
C LYS A 104 -4.11 17.10 -11.42
N THR A 105 -3.54 18.24 -11.77
CA THR A 105 -4.19 19.56 -11.66
C THR A 105 -4.49 20.10 -13.03
N GLU A 106 -5.66 20.63 -13.22
CA GLU A 106 -6.07 21.32 -14.46
C GLU A 106 -6.75 22.66 -14.11
N PHE A 107 -6.43 23.69 -14.89
CA PHE A 107 -6.98 25.02 -14.73
C PHE A 107 -8.02 25.25 -15.81
N TYR A 108 -9.22 25.58 -15.39
CA TYR A 108 -10.36 25.92 -16.24
C TYR A 108 -10.77 27.37 -15.99
N PRO A 109 -11.48 28.02 -16.93
CA PRO A 109 -12.03 29.36 -16.70
C PRO A 109 -12.96 29.41 -15.48
N GLU A 110 -13.61 28.31 -15.14
CA GLU A 110 -14.58 28.18 -14.06
C GLU A 110 -13.95 27.82 -12.72
N GLY A 111 -12.72 27.29 -12.71
CA GLY A 111 -12.07 26.85 -11.47
C GLY A 111 -10.81 26.01 -11.66
N ILE A 112 -10.32 25.49 -10.54
CA ILE A 112 -9.15 24.60 -10.48
C ILE A 112 -9.64 23.20 -10.15
N TYR A 113 -9.32 22.26 -11.01
CA TYR A 113 -9.57 20.82 -10.80
C TYR A 113 -8.34 20.12 -10.28
N GLN A 114 -8.52 19.36 -9.23
CA GLN A 114 -7.52 18.48 -8.65
C GLN A 114 -8.04 17.06 -8.58
N CYS A 115 -7.40 16.14 -9.27
CA CYS A 115 -7.57 14.70 -9.08
C CYS A 115 -6.46 14.20 -8.14
N ILE A 116 -6.83 13.44 -7.11
CA ILE A 116 -5.92 12.87 -6.12
C ILE A 116 -6.35 11.44 -5.79
N LYS A 117 -5.43 10.58 -5.41
CA LYS A 117 -5.76 9.24 -4.88
C LYS A 117 -5.74 9.27 -3.37
N MET A 118 -6.89 9.03 -2.76
CA MET A 118 -7.00 8.80 -1.32
C MET A 118 -6.57 7.37 -1.02
N ILE A 119 -5.62 7.22 -0.10
CA ILE A 119 -5.03 5.94 0.25
C ILE A 119 -5.47 5.54 1.66
N SER A 120 -5.94 4.30 1.78
CA SER A 120 -6.17 3.68 3.09
C SER A 120 -5.48 2.31 3.15
N TYR A 121 -4.96 1.96 4.31
CA TYR A 121 -4.25 0.72 4.54
C TYR A 121 -5.03 -0.18 5.49
N ASP A 122 -5.29 -1.42 5.08
CA ASP A 122 -5.86 -2.46 5.92
C ASP A 122 -4.73 -3.31 6.53
N ALA A 123 -4.42 -3.06 7.81
CA ALA A 123 -3.39 -3.78 8.53
C ALA A 123 -3.73 -5.27 8.72
N THR A 124 -5.01 -5.64 8.77
CA THR A 124 -5.44 -7.03 8.97
C THR A 124 -5.12 -7.90 7.76
N HIS A 125 -5.39 -7.38 6.57
CA HIS A 125 -5.16 -8.09 5.32
C HIS A 125 -3.86 -7.69 4.64
N HIS A 126 -3.13 -6.70 5.19
CA HIS A 126 -1.97 -6.08 4.58
C HIS A 126 -2.27 -5.65 3.13
N GLU A 127 -3.35 -4.91 2.95
CA GLU A 127 -3.81 -4.43 1.66
C GLU A 127 -3.91 -2.91 1.65
N LEU A 128 -3.60 -2.34 0.49
CA LEU A 128 -3.72 -0.92 0.25
C LEU A 128 -4.93 -0.71 -0.67
N MET A 129 -5.86 0.09 -0.20
CA MET A 129 -7.02 0.52 -0.98
C MET A 129 -6.76 1.94 -1.47
N ASP A 130 -6.93 2.16 -2.76
CA ASP A 130 -6.87 3.46 -3.38
C ASP A 130 -8.25 3.85 -3.92
N GLU A 131 -8.60 5.11 -3.75
CA GLU A 131 -9.85 5.71 -4.21
C GLU A 131 -9.54 7.04 -4.90
N GLN A 132 -10.24 7.34 -5.98
CA GLN A 132 -10.12 8.64 -6.62
C GLN A 132 -10.99 9.66 -5.89
N VAL A 133 -10.37 10.76 -5.51
CA VAL A 133 -11.06 11.96 -5.05
C VAL A 133 -10.81 13.07 -6.08
N SER A 134 -11.88 13.66 -6.57
CA SER A 134 -11.84 14.83 -7.43
C SER A 134 -12.26 16.04 -6.63
N ILE A 135 -11.44 17.08 -6.60
CA ILE A 135 -11.74 18.33 -5.89
C ILE A 135 -11.78 19.45 -6.92
N LEU A 136 -12.88 20.17 -6.97
CA LEU A 136 -13.05 21.33 -7.84
C LEU A 136 -13.20 22.59 -6.98
N LEU A 137 -12.24 23.48 -7.10
CA LEU A 137 -12.29 24.82 -6.51
C LEU A 137 -12.89 25.79 -7.53
N THR A 138 -14.01 26.41 -7.20
CA THR A 138 -14.62 27.50 -7.97
C THR A 138 -14.58 28.80 -7.17
N GLN A 139 -15.07 29.89 -7.76
CA GLN A 139 -15.16 31.18 -7.06
C GLN A 139 -16.07 31.11 -5.83
N HIS A 140 -17.16 30.33 -5.89
CA HIS A 140 -18.20 30.32 -4.87
C HIS A 140 -18.29 29.04 -4.06
N ALA A 141 -17.58 27.97 -4.46
CA ALA A 141 -17.70 26.67 -3.83
C ALA A 141 -16.46 25.79 -3.98
N VAL A 142 -16.34 24.83 -3.10
CA VAL A 142 -15.47 23.64 -3.26
C VAL A 142 -16.37 22.42 -3.41
N LEU A 143 -16.17 21.65 -4.47
CA LEU A 143 -16.88 20.41 -4.70
C LEU A 143 -15.91 19.24 -4.56
N THR A 144 -16.30 18.20 -3.81
CA THR A 144 -15.56 16.95 -3.71
C THR A 144 -16.40 15.81 -4.26
N PHE A 145 -15.77 14.96 -5.08
CA PHE A 145 -16.40 13.80 -5.68
C PHE A 145 -15.58 12.55 -5.33
N GLN A 146 -16.25 11.54 -4.80
CA GLN A 146 -15.66 10.31 -4.30
C GLN A 146 -16.34 9.07 -4.89
N GLU A 147 -15.66 7.92 -4.89
CA GLU A 147 -16.21 6.68 -5.44
C GLU A 147 -17.19 6.00 -4.47
N LYS A 148 -17.03 6.21 -3.17
CA LYS A 148 -17.83 5.58 -2.10
C LYS A 148 -17.93 6.47 -0.88
N THR A 149 -18.83 6.13 0.02
CA THR A 149 -18.94 6.77 1.35
C THR A 149 -17.75 6.43 2.24
N GLY A 150 -17.41 7.35 3.13
CA GLY A 150 -16.33 7.21 4.11
C GLY A 150 -15.01 7.79 3.60
N ASP A 151 -14.81 9.04 3.91
CA ASP A 151 -13.64 9.83 3.54
C ASP A 151 -12.69 10.05 4.74
N VAL A 152 -11.63 10.81 4.50
CA VAL A 152 -10.64 11.22 5.49
C VAL A 152 -10.86 12.65 6.01
N PHE A 153 -12.02 13.23 5.73
CA PHE A 153 -12.29 14.64 5.97
C PHE A 153 -12.97 14.93 7.31
N GLU A 154 -13.18 13.93 8.15
CA GLU A 154 -13.87 14.12 9.44
C GLU A 154 -13.16 15.15 10.32
N SER A 155 -11.83 15.15 10.35
CA SER A 155 -11.06 16.15 11.08
C SER A 155 -11.30 17.59 10.58
N ILE A 156 -11.58 17.76 9.28
CA ILE A 156 -11.91 19.04 8.67
C ILE A 156 -13.34 19.45 9.08
N ARG A 157 -14.29 18.52 9.02
CA ARG A 157 -15.68 18.76 9.50
C ARG A 157 -15.68 19.19 10.95
N GLU A 158 -14.94 18.49 11.81
CA GLU A 158 -14.81 18.87 13.24
C GLU A 158 -14.15 20.26 13.42
N ARG A 159 -13.14 20.59 12.65
CA ARG A 159 -12.50 21.92 12.69
C ARG A 159 -13.46 23.02 12.27
N ILE A 160 -14.29 22.80 11.24
CA ILE A 160 -15.33 23.71 10.80
C ILE A 160 -16.40 23.85 11.89
N ALA A 161 -16.96 22.75 12.37
CA ALA A 161 -18.04 22.74 13.37
C ALA A 161 -17.62 23.45 14.67
N ASN A 162 -16.40 23.17 15.15
CA ASN A 162 -15.90 23.71 16.42
C ASN A 162 -15.11 25.02 16.28
N SER A 163 -15.10 25.65 15.10
CA SER A 163 -14.36 26.90 14.81
C SER A 163 -12.88 26.81 15.24
N ARG A 164 -12.22 25.68 14.94
CA ARG A 164 -10.81 25.48 15.30
C ARG A 164 -9.87 25.92 14.18
N GLY A 165 -8.85 26.69 14.55
CA GLY A 165 -7.85 27.17 13.60
C GLY A 165 -8.37 28.27 12.69
N ARG A 166 -7.86 28.33 11.44
CA ARG A 166 -8.19 29.39 10.48
C ARG A 166 -9.29 29.02 9.49
N ILE A 167 -9.83 27.81 9.55
CA ILE A 167 -10.68 27.29 8.48
C ILE A 167 -11.96 28.16 8.28
N ARG A 168 -12.53 28.70 9.37
CA ARG A 168 -13.75 29.54 9.30
C ARG A 168 -13.48 31.00 8.94
N THR A 169 -12.23 31.44 9.03
CA THR A 169 -11.82 32.81 8.68
C THR A 169 -11.11 32.88 7.31
N SER A 170 -11.04 31.77 6.61
CA SER A 170 -10.38 31.63 5.30
C SER A 170 -11.39 31.29 4.21
N GLY A 171 -11.00 31.49 2.94
CA GLY A 171 -11.87 31.27 1.79
C GLY A 171 -11.88 29.81 1.29
N ASN A 172 -12.52 29.66 0.12
CA ASN A 172 -12.63 28.37 -0.58
C ASN A 172 -11.26 27.75 -0.92
N ASP A 173 -10.27 28.58 -1.21
CA ASP A 173 -8.90 28.16 -1.51
C ASP A 173 -8.19 27.49 -0.33
N TYR A 174 -8.44 27.98 0.90
CA TYR A 174 -7.93 27.32 2.10
C TYR A 174 -8.61 25.97 2.36
N LEU A 175 -9.93 25.88 2.12
CA LEU A 175 -10.63 24.59 2.22
C LEU A 175 -10.10 23.60 1.18
N PHE A 176 -9.90 24.03 -0.05
CA PHE A 176 -9.32 23.22 -1.12
C PHE A 176 -7.94 22.67 -0.72
N TYR A 177 -7.05 23.53 -0.17
CA TYR A 177 -5.77 23.09 0.38
C TYR A 177 -5.97 22.09 1.52
N ALA A 178 -6.83 22.40 2.51
CA ALA A 178 -7.01 21.58 3.69
C ALA A 178 -7.51 20.14 3.35
N LEU A 179 -8.37 20.02 2.33
CA LEU A 179 -8.83 18.72 1.84
C LEU A 179 -7.70 17.92 1.19
N MET A 180 -6.85 18.57 0.39
CA MET A 180 -5.66 17.89 -0.17
C MET A 180 -4.67 17.47 0.91
N ASP A 181 -4.41 18.35 1.86
CA ASP A 181 -3.48 18.13 2.98
C ASP A 181 -3.93 16.93 3.84
N SER A 182 -5.23 16.87 4.16
CA SER A 182 -5.82 15.72 4.87
C SER A 182 -5.60 14.39 4.14
N ILE A 183 -5.69 14.38 2.81
CA ILE A 183 -5.40 13.16 2.03
C ILE A 183 -3.91 12.84 2.09
N ILE A 184 -3.02 13.83 1.99
CA ILE A 184 -1.56 13.66 2.07
C ILE A 184 -1.16 13.10 3.45
N ASP A 185 -1.75 13.60 4.53
CA ASP A 185 -1.52 13.09 5.88
C ASP A 185 -1.81 11.59 6.00
N HIS A 186 -2.83 11.10 5.33
CA HIS A 186 -3.17 9.67 5.31
C HIS A 186 -2.14 8.80 4.57
N TYR A 187 -1.33 9.37 3.68
CA TYR A 187 -0.18 8.64 3.12
C TYR A 187 0.89 8.38 4.19
N PHE A 188 1.12 9.31 5.12
CA PHE A 188 2.05 9.08 6.23
C PHE A 188 1.58 7.93 7.11
N VAL A 189 0.28 7.89 7.46
CA VAL A 189 -0.30 6.79 8.25
C VAL A 189 -0.11 5.45 7.53
N ALA A 190 -0.38 5.38 6.23
CA ALA A 190 -0.20 4.15 5.46
C ALA A 190 1.28 3.72 5.38
N ILE A 191 2.20 4.68 5.22
CA ILE A 191 3.64 4.42 5.13
C ILE A 191 4.21 3.94 6.46
N GLU A 192 3.79 4.52 7.59
CA GLU A 192 4.20 4.09 8.93
C GLU A 192 3.83 2.62 9.17
N GLN A 193 2.59 2.24 8.87
CA GLN A 193 2.11 0.87 9.01
C GLN A 193 2.86 -0.12 8.08
N ILE A 194 3.20 0.31 6.86
CA ILE A 194 4.01 -0.49 5.95
C ILE A 194 5.45 -0.64 6.49
N GLY A 195 6.00 0.39 7.12
CA GLY A 195 7.32 0.35 7.75
C GLY A 195 7.38 -0.65 8.91
N GLU A 196 6.38 -0.62 9.79
CA GLU A 196 6.25 -1.61 10.88
C GLU A 196 6.15 -3.04 10.33
N TYR A 197 5.36 -3.22 9.27
CA TYR A 197 5.24 -4.52 8.62
C TYR A 197 6.56 -5.00 8.01
N LEU A 198 7.35 -4.11 7.39
CA LEU A 198 8.67 -4.44 6.84
C LEU A 198 9.64 -4.90 7.93
N ASN A 199 9.68 -4.22 9.07
CA ASN A 199 10.54 -4.60 10.20
C ASN A 199 10.17 -6.00 10.73
N ASN A 200 8.88 -6.27 10.94
CA ASN A 200 8.40 -7.57 11.39
C ASN A 200 8.71 -8.69 10.37
N LEU A 201 8.65 -8.38 9.08
CA LEU A 201 8.96 -9.33 8.01
C LEU A 201 10.47 -9.61 7.92
N GLU A 202 11.32 -8.64 8.26
CA GLU A 202 12.77 -8.81 8.36
C GLU A 202 13.13 -9.82 9.45
N ASP A 203 12.55 -9.65 10.64
CA ASP A 203 12.77 -10.58 11.77
C ASP A 203 12.27 -11.99 11.42
N GLU A 204 11.09 -12.12 10.82
CA GLU A 204 10.54 -13.41 10.39
C GLU A 204 11.45 -14.13 9.38
N ILE A 205 12.00 -13.40 8.39
CA ILE A 205 12.92 -13.97 7.38
C ILE A 205 14.26 -14.38 8.01
N PHE A 206 14.70 -13.63 9.01
CA PHE A 206 15.95 -13.94 9.71
C PHE A 206 15.84 -15.22 10.52
N ASP A 207 14.77 -15.37 11.29
CA ASP A 207 14.58 -16.48 12.23
C ASP A 207 14.15 -17.76 11.50
N GLU A 208 13.11 -17.68 10.68
CA GLU A 208 12.49 -18.86 10.05
C GLU A 208 12.01 -18.60 8.62
N PRO A 209 12.92 -18.51 7.63
CA PRO A 209 12.54 -18.26 6.26
C PRO A 209 11.66 -19.40 5.71
N ASP A 210 10.45 -19.05 5.30
CA ASP A 210 9.52 -19.96 4.68
C ASP A 210 9.01 -19.43 3.32
N LYS A 211 8.15 -20.19 2.64
CA LYS A 211 7.59 -19.76 1.36
C LYS A 211 6.60 -18.61 1.49
N GLU A 212 5.94 -18.50 2.63
CA GLU A 212 4.97 -17.44 2.92
C GLU A 212 5.68 -16.09 3.06
N SER A 213 6.86 -16.06 3.70
CA SER A 213 7.69 -14.85 3.82
C SER A 213 8.04 -14.25 2.44
N LEU A 214 8.35 -15.10 1.44
CA LEU A 214 8.60 -14.62 0.08
C LEU A 214 7.35 -14.04 -0.59
N GLU A 215 6.17 -14.63 -0.35
CA GLU A 215 4.88 -14.10 -0.85
C GLU A 215 4.55 -12.74 -0.22
N LYS A 216 4.85 -12.57 1.08
CA LYS A 216 4.74 -11.30 1.81
C LYS A 216 5.65 -10.22 1.23
N VAL A 217 6.92 -10.53 0.95
CA VAL A 217 7.86 -9.60 0.27
C VAL A 217 7.32 -9.16 -1.10
N GLN A 218 6.76 -10.09 -1.88
CA GLN A 218 6.19 -9.75 -3.18
C GLN A 218 4.91 -8.92 -3.08
N LYS A 219 4.07 -9.17 -2.06
CA LYS A 219 2.87 -8.39 -1.79
C LYS A 219 3.25 -6.96 -1.43
N ASN A 220 4.20 -6.80 -0.51
CA ASN A 220 4.68 -5.49 -0.09
C ASN A 220 5.29 -4.68 -1.25
N LYS A 221 6.06 -5.32 -2.14
CA LYS A 221 6.54 -4.67 -3.37
C LYS A 221 5.40 -4.06 -4.19
N ARG A 222 4.25 -4.74 -4.28
CA ARG A 222 3.09 -4.23 -5.03
C ARG A 222 2.45 -3.04 -4.34
N LEU A 223 2.35 -3.05 -3.01
CA LEU A 223 1.85 -1.92 -2.21
C LEU A 223 2.72 -0.67 -2.44
N LEU A 224 4.03 -0.80 -2.30
CA LEU A 224 4.98 0.30 -2.53
C LEU A 224 4.91 0.84 -3.96
N LEU A 225 4.68 -0.02 -4.96
CA LEU A 225 4.46 0.44 -6.34
C LEU A 225 3.15 1.20 -6.52
N THR A 226 2.10 0.85 -5.78
CA THR A 226 0.82 1.58 -5.80
C THR A 226 0.99 2.97 -5.17
N LEU A 227 1.62 3.06 -4.00
CA LEU A 227 1.96 4.34 -3.37
C LEU A 227 2.77 5.24 -4.30
N ARG A 228 3.82 4.68 -4.91
CA ARG A 228 4.65 5.42 -5.85
C ARG A 228 3.83 6.00 -7.02
N ARG A 229 2.92 5.22 -7.59
CA ARG A 229 2.07 5.66 -8.72
C ARG A 229 1.08 6.75 -8.33
N ALA A 230 0.73 6.85 -7.05
CA ALA A 230 -0.14 7.89 -6.54
C ALA A 230 0.64 9.16 -6.19
N ILE A 231 1.78 9.03 -5.48
CA ILE A 231 2.46 10.20 -4.90
C ILE A 231 3.29 10.99 -5.92
N TYR A 232 3.94 10.35 -6.90
CA TYR A 232 4.77 11.07 -7.87
C TYR A 232 3.96 12.04 -8.74
N PRO A 233 2.81 11.63 -9.34
CA PRO A 233 1.97 12.58 -10.06
C PRO A 233 1.34 13.64 -9.15
N LEU A 234 1.06 13.31 -7.87
CA LEU A 234 0.54 14.28 -6.92
C LEU A 234 1.54 15.39 -6.64
N ARG A 235 2.81 15.06 -6.41
CA ARG A 235 3.88 16.08 -6.26
C ARG A 235 3.95 17.00 -7.48
N GLU A 236 3.92 16.45 -8.70
CA GLU A 236 3.91 17.25 -9.94
C GLU A 236 2.67 18.16 -10.02
N SER A 237 1.53 17.63 -9.60
CA SER A 237 0.26 18.33 -9.53
C SER A 237 0.33 19.55 -8.60
N ILE A 238 0.84 19.37 -7.38
CA ILE A 238 1.04 20.48 -6.41
C ILE A 238 2.09 21.47 -6.91
N SER A 239 3.18 20.99 -7.52
CA SER A 239 4.18 21.89 -8.15
C SER A 239 3.55 22.79 -9.22
N ARG A 240 2.53 22.31 -9.91
CA ARG A 240 1.80 23.08 -10.89
C ARG A 240 0.93 24.16 -10.22
N LEU A 241 0.23 23.83 -9.12
CA LEU A 241 -0.51 24.80 -8.30
C LEU A 241 0.37 25.93 -7.76
N LEU A 242 1.62 25.61 -7.38
CA LEU A 242 2.57 26.60 -6.90
C LEU A 242 3.05 27.59 -7.96
N LYS A 243 3.18 27.13 -9.21
CA LYS A 243 3.74 27.90 -10.32
C LYS A 243 2.74 28.75 -11.06
N GLU A 244 1.52 28.24 -11.23
CA GLU A 244 0.49 28.93 -11.99
C GLU A 244 -0.23 29.95 -11.11
N GLU A 245 -0.50 31.12 -11.67
CA GLU A 245 -1.34 32.14 -11.04
C GLU A 245 -2.79 31.89 -11.43
N SER A 246 -3.68 31.96 -10.46
CA SER A 246 -5.11 31.74 -10.68
C SER A 246 -5.93 32.74 -9.87
N PRO A 247 -7.03 33.27 -10.42
CA PRO A 247 -7.93 34.17 -9.69
C PRO A 247 -8.67 33.45 -8.54
N PHE A 248 -8.67 32.11 -8.53
CA PHE A 248 -9.36 31.30 -7.52
C PHE A 248 -8.49 31.03 -6.27
N MET A 249 -7.21 31.42 -6.27
CA MET A 249 -6.27 31.16 -5.17
C MET A 249 -5.52 32.42 -4.77
N ASP A 250 -5.53 32.75 -3.48
CA ASP A 250 -4.72 33.82 -2.92
C ASP A 250 -3.22 33.39 -2.86
N ASN A 251 -2.32 34.36 -2.99
CA ASN A 251 -0.89 34.12 -2.82
C ASN A 251 -0.51 33.61 -1.42
N GLN A 252 -1.34 33.88 -0.41
CA GLN A 252 -1.12 33.37 0.95
C GLN A 252 -1.19 31.84 1.02
N ILE A 253 -1.99 31.20 0.15
CA ILE A 253 -2.12 29.74 0.08
C ILE A 253 -0.84 29.07 -0.42
N LYS A 254 -0.01 29.77 -1.17
CA LYS A 254 1.24 29.22 -1.72
C LYS A 254 2.19 28.69 -0.64
N SER A 255 2.22 29.32 0.54
CA SER A 255 3.04 28.83 1.65
C SER A 255 2.55 27.49 2.20
N TYR A 256 1.23 27.27 2.25
CA TYR A 256 0.62 26.00 2.65
C TYR A 256 0.79 24.92 1.58
N LEU A 257 0.66 25.30 0.31
CA LEU A 257 0.93 24.37 -0.79
C LEU A 257 2.39 23.97 -0.88
N GLN A 258 3.32 24.87 -0.47
CA GLN A 258 4.74 24.52 -0.38
C GLN A 258 4.97 23.45 0.70
N ASP A 259 4.32 23.56 1.85
CA ASP A 259 4.36 22.56 2.91
C ASP A 259 3.83 21.20 2.44
N ALA A 260 2.66 21.18 1.78
CA ALA A 260 2.10 19.97 1.16
C ALA A 260 3.04 19.37 0.08
N TYR A 261 3.74 20.20 -0.68
CA TYR A 261 4.75 19.76 -1.64
C TYR A 261 5.94 19.09 -0.95
N ASP A 262 6.42 19.69 0.14
CA ASP A 262 7.53 19.15 0.93
C ASP A 262 7.14 17.82 1.61
N HIS A 263 5.91 17.70 2.10
CA HIS A 263 5.34 16.43 2.57
C HIS A 263 5.35 15.36 1.48
N CYS A 264 4.96 15.70 0.24
CA CYS A 264 5.05 14.76 -0.88
C CYS A 264 6.48 14.29 -1.15
N ILE A 265 7.49 15.18 -1.01
CA ILE A 265 8.89 14.79 -1.16
C ILE A 265 9.29 13.80 -0.08
N GLN A 266 8.97 14.07 1.18
CA GLN A 266 9.27 13.18 2.30
C GLN A 266 8.63 11.79 2.12
N ILE A 267 7.36 11.75 1.67
CA ILE A 267 6.66 10.51 1.36
C ILE A 267 7.40 9.73 0.26
N ILE A 268 7.82 10.41 -0.81
CA ILE A 268 8.55 9.80 -1.93
C ILE A 268 9.86 9.19 -1.45
N GLU A 269 10.65 9.92 -0.66
CA GLU A 269 11.92 9.44 -0.12
C GLU A 269 11.74 8.21 0.76
N THR A 270 10.71 8.21 1.61
CA THR A 270 10.37 7.06 2.46
C THR A 270 9.93 5.85 1.63
N VAL A 271 9.10 6.04 0.61
CA VAL A 271 8.67 4.97 -0.31
C VAL A 271 9.87 4.36 -1.05
N GLU A 272 10.81 5.18 -1.54
CA GLU A 272 12.01 4.66 -2.20
C GLU A 272 12.92 3.90 -1.22
N SER A 273 13.10 4.41 0.01
CA SER A 273 13.83 3.70 1.07
C SER A 273 13.20 2.34 1.38
N TYR A 274 11.89 2.27 1.54
CA TYR A 274 11.20 1.00 1.80
C TYR A 274 11.26 0.03 0.63
N ARG A 275 11.33 0.53 -0.59
CA ARG A 275 11.56 -0.31 -1.78
C ARG A 275 12.94 -0.95 -1.80
N GLU A 276 13.96 -0.21 -1.36
CA GLU A 276 15.32 -0.72 -1.21
C GLU A 276 15.39 -1.79 -0.11
N ILE A 277 14.80 -1.51 1.06
CA ILE A 277 14.68 -2.48 2.16
C ILE A 277 13.98 -3.75 1.68
N ASN A 278 12.83 -3.62 1.02
CA ASN A 278 12.06 -4.76 0.50
C ASN A 278 12.85 -5.58 -0.57
N ALA A 279 13.73 -4.94 -1.33
CA ALA A 279 14.62 -5.65 -2.24
C ALA A 279 15.70 -6.42 -1.44
N GLY A 280 16.26 -5.83 -0.39
CA GLY A 280 17.20 -6.47 0.54
C GLY A 280 16.59 -7.69 1.24
N LEU A 281 15.33 -7.62 1.66
CA LEU A 281 14.62 -8.75 2.28
C LEU A 281 14.53 -9.98 1.36
N ARG A 282 14.36 -9.77 0.06
CA ARG A 282 14.38 -10.88 -0.91
C ARG A 282 15.75 -11.56 -0.96
N ASP A 283 16.81 -10.78 -0.96
CA ASP A 283 18.17 -11.30 -1.05
C ASP A 283 18.57 -11.98 0.29
N MET A 284 18.14 -11.43 1.41
CA MET A 284 18.25 -12.03 2.75
C MET A 284 17.52 -13.37 2.82
N TYR A 285 16.29 -13.46 2.31
CA TYR A 285 15.52 -14.71 2.23
C TYR A 285 16.31 -15.81 1.48
N LEU A 286 16.87 -15.49 0.31
CA LEU A 286 17.66 -16.45 -0.47
C LEU A 286 18.89 -16.92 0.28
N SER A 287 19.57 -16.01 1.00
CA SER A 287 20.72 -16.32 1.84
C SER A 287 20.34 -17.24 3.02
N SER A 288 19.24 -16.91 3.72
CA SER A 288 18.75 -17.66 4.88
C SER A 288 18.31 -19.08 4.50
N VAL A 289 17.59 -19.23 3.37
CA VAL A 289 17.23 -20.55 2.82
C VAL A 289 18.48 -21.37 2.49
N SER A 290 19.50 -20.75 1.86
CA SER A 290 20.77 -21.42 1.55
C SER A 290 21.51 -21.86 2.82
N HIS A 291 21.52 -20.99 3.83
CA HIS A 291 22.13 -21.32 5.14
C HIS A 291 21.40 -22.50 5.82
N LYS A 292 20.07 -22.48 5.84
CA LYS A 292 19.26 -23.58 6.41
C LYS A 292 19.49 -24.90 5.65
N MET A 293 19.61 -24.85 4.32
CA MET A 293 19.94 -26.02 3.52
C MET A 293 21.33 -26.58 3.86
N ASN A 294 22.31 -25.70 4.02
CA ASN A 294 23.68 -26.11 4.42
C ASN A 294 23.69 -26.76 5.81
N GLN A 295 22.91 -26.23 6.76
CA GLN A 295 22.75 -26.84 8.09
C GLN A 295 22.14 -28.25 8.00
N ILE A 296 21.09 -28.44 7.22
CA ILE A 296 20.44 -29.74 7.00
C ILE A 296 21.45 -30.72 6.38
N MET A 297 22.19 -30.29 5.35
CA MET A 297 23.24 -31.10 4.71
C MET A 297 24.35 -31.45 5.68
N GLN A 298 24.75 -30.54 6.58
CA GLN A 298 25.75 -30.76 7.61
C GLN A 298 25.28 -31.85 8.57
N VAL A 299 24.05 -31.76 9.09
CA VAL A 299 23.49 -32.80 9.99
C VAL A 299 23.42 -34.15 9.27
N LEU A 300 22.95 -34.19 8.03
CA LEU A 300 22.89 -35.43 7.26
C LEU A 300 24.28 -36.02 7.02
N THR A 301 25.27 -35.16 6.71
CA THR A 301 26.66 -35.58 6.53
C THR A 301 27.27 -36.17 7.81
N ILE A 302 27.04 -35.53 8.96
CA ILE A 302 27.49 -36.03 10.27
C ILE A 302 26.88 -37.40 10.51
N MET A 303 25.56 -37.56 10.41
CA MET A 303 24.85 -38.82 10.59
C MET A 303 25.41 -39.91 9.67
N SER A 304 25.48 -39.64 8.38
CA SER A 304 25.96 -40.59 7.38
C SER A 304 27.42 -41.02 7.64
N SER A 305 28.27 -40.03 7.95
CA SER A 305 29.71 -40.30 8.22
C SER A 305 29.94 -41.15 9.46
N ILE A 306 29.02 -41.12 10.44
CA ILE A 306 29.08 -41.96 11.65
C ILE A 306 28.52 -43.34 11.35
N PHE A 307 27.34 -43.45 10.76
CA PHE A 307 26.63 -44.72 10.60
C PHE A 307 27.17 -45.58 9.46
N ILE A 308 27.63 -45.03 8.34
CA ILE A 308 28.12 -45.81 7.20
C ILE A 308 29.31 -46.71 7.58
N PRO A 309 30.40 -46.21 8.22
CA PRO A 309 31.50 -47.05 8.61
C PRO A 309 31.12 -48.10 9.66
N MET A 310 30.23 -47.72 10.61
CA MET A 310 29.76 -48.69 11.65
C MET A 310 28.92 -49.79 11.02
N THR A 311 28.04 -49.47 10.07
CA THR A 311 27.23 -50.46 9.36
C THR A 311 28.10 -51.37 8.49
N PHE A 312 29.13 -50.78 7.85
CA PHE A 312 30.08 -51.55 7.04
C PHE A 312 30.83 -52.58 7.91
N LEU A 313 31.32 -52.17 9.08
CA LEU A 313 31.96 -53.09 10.03
C LEU A 313 31.00 -54.18 10.50
N ALA A 314 29.79 -53.83 10.90
CA ALA A 314 28.79 -54.80 11.32
C ALA A 314 28.42 -55.76 10.18
N GLY A 315 28.38 -55.25 8.91
CA GLY A 315 28.14 -56.04 7.72
C GLY A 315 29.23 -57.07 7.46
N ILE A 316 30.52 -56.73 7.65
CA ILE A 316 31.65 -57.68 7.51
C ILE A 316 31.48 -58.81 8.50
N TYR A 317 31.24 -58.52 9.79
CA TYR A 317 31.07 -59.56 10.82
C TYR A 317 29.72 -60.30 10.72
N GLY A 318 28.78 -59.82 9.93
CA GLY A 318 27.51 -60.48 9.60
C GLY A 318 27.57 -61.34 8.33
N MET A 319 28.71 -61.47 7.67
CA MET A 319 28.86 -62.30 6.47
C MET A 319 28.94 -63.79 6.81
N ASN A 320 28.40 -64.62 5.94
CA ASN A 320 28.38 -66.09 6.12
C ASN A 320 29.66 -66.77 5.56
N PHE A 321 30.84 -66.27 5.92
CA PHE A 321 32.07 -66.93 5.59
C PHE A 321 32.33 -68.07 6.59
N GLU A 322 32.85 -69.27 6.15
CA GLU A 322 33.14 -70.42 6.98
C GLU A 322 34.25 -70.13 7.96
N HIS A 323 35.20 -69.23 7.65
CA HIS A 323 36.32 -68.86 8.48
C HIS A 323 36.49 -67.37 8.63
N ILE A 324 35.97 -66.83 9.74
CA ILE A 324 36.31 -65.49 10.26
C ILE A 324 37.05 -65.70 11.54
N PRO A 325 38.42 -65.48 11.60
CA PRO A 325 39.25 -65.80 12.76
C PRO A 325 38.79 -65.17 14.08
N GLU A 326 38.24 -63.91 13.99
CA GLU A 326 37.83 -63.13 15.16
C GLU A 326 36.57 -63.68 15.83
N LEU A 327 35.73 -64.46 15.14
CA LEU A 327 34.50 -65.04 15.70
C LEU A 327 34.80 -66.17 16.67
N THR A 328 36.01 -66.76 16.60
CA THR A 328 36.46 -67.80 17.51
C THR A 328 37.11 -67.26 18.77
N TRP A 329 37.33 -65.94 18.88
CA TRP A 329 37.97 -65.35 20.08
C TRP A 329 36.98 -65.31 21.24
N GLU A 330 37.40 -65.69 22.43
CA GLU A 330 36.62 -65.75 23.68
C GLU A 330 35.94 -64.34 23.98
N HIS A 331 36.62 -63.27 23.57
CA HIS A 331 36.16 -61.89 23.80
C HIS A 331 35.88 -61.09 22.48
N GLY A 332 35.75 -61.77 21.33
CA GLY A 332 35.59 -61.14 20.01
C GLY A 332 34.43 -60.11 19.97
N TYR A 333 33.28 -60.44 20.54
CA TYR A 333 32.14 -59.56 20.67
C TYR A 333 32.38 -58.21 21.42
N ARG A 334 33.18 -58.32 22.54
CA ARG A 334 33.61 -57.16 23.33
C ARG A 334 34.55 -56.25 22.51
N TYR A 335 35.52 -56.85 21.80
CA TYR A 335 36.44 -56.09 20.94
C TYR A 335 35.72 -55.36 19.80
N PHE A 336 34.72 -56.01 19.21
CA PHE A 336 33.86 -55.34 18.18
C PHE A 336 33.22 -54.08 18.72
N TRP A 337 32.56 -54.15 19.90
CA TRP A 337 31.93 -52.98 20.52
C TRP A 337 32.92 -51.91 20.97
N ILE A 338 34.10 -52.28 21.44
CA ILE A 338 35.17 -51.33 21.78
C ILE A 338 35.65 -50.60 20.52
N MET A 339 35.87 -51.31 19.42
CA MET A 339 36.27 -50.74 18.14
C MET A 339 35.20 -49.77 17.59
N CYS A 340 33.92 -50.17 17.62
CA CYS A 340 32.80 -49.29 17.25
C CYS A 340 32.75 -48.03 18.13
N GLY A 341 32.93 -48.19 19.46
CA GLY A 341 32.97 -47.09 20.41
C GLY A 341 34.11 -46.09 20.17
N ILE A 342 35.33 -46.61 19.93
CA ILE A 342 36.49 -45.76 19.60
C ILE A 342 36.23 -44.98 18.30
N MET A 343 35.72 -45.66 17.29
CA MET A 343 35.40 -45.02 16.00
C MET A 343 34.34 -43.95 16.15
N PHE A 344 33.26 -44.24 16.88
CA PHE A 344 32.19 -43.27 17.18
C PHE A 344 32.73 -42.03 17.88
N ILE A 345 33.49 -42.19 18.95
CA ILE A 345 34.08 -41.10 19.73
C ILE A 345 35.10 -40.31 18.90
N SER A 346 35.90 -40.98 18.06
CA SER A 346 36.86 -40.33 17.17
C SER A 346 36.18 -39.45 16.13
N LEU A 347 35.09 -39.95 15.54
CA LEU A 347 34.31 -39.17 14.55
C LEU A 347 33.59 -37.99 15.21
N LEU A 348 33.01 -38.15 16.39
CA LEU A 348 32.42 -37.03 17.15
C LEU A 348 33.50 -35.98 17.51
N GLY A 349 34.69 -36.42 17.95
CA GLY A 349 35.82 -35.54 18.22
C GLY A 349 36.27 -34.76 16.97
N PHE A 350 36.32 -35.45 15.82
CA PHE A 350 36.64 -34.81 14.54
C PHE A 350 35.61 -33.73 14.15
N PHE A 351 34.30 -34.03 14.24
CA PHE A 351 33.27 -33.04 13.91
C PHE A 351 33.26 -31.87 14.88
N LYS A 352 33.48 -32.10 16.19
CA LYS A 352 33.64 -31.04 17.18
C LYS A 352 34.85 -30.14 16.87
N TRP A 353 36.00 -30.74 16.48
CA TRP A 353 37.18 -29.98 16.07
C TRP A 353 36.93 -29.14 14.84
N LYS A 354 36.17 -29.65 13.88
CA LYS A 354 35.73 -28.92 12.68
C LYS A 354 34.64 -27.87 12.97
N LYS A 355 34.16 -27.74 14.21
CA LYS A 355 33.01 -26.87 14.58
C LYS A 355 31.74 -27.18 13.82
N TRP A 356 31.50 -28.45 13.54
CA TRP A 356 30.28 -28.95 12.92
C TRP A 356 29.23 -29.41 13.95
N LEU A 357 29.68 -29.59 15.19
CA LEU A 357 28.90 -29.90 16.39
C LEU A 357 29.11 -28.80 17.44
#